data_9834d715ff18e74c20037def9f3f6aa6
#
_entry.id   9834d715ff18e74c20037def9f3f6aa6
#
_cell.length_a   1.000
_cell.length_b   1.000
_cell.length_c   1.000
_cell.angle_alpha   90.00
_cell.angle_beta   90.00
_cell.angle_gamma   90.00
#
_symmetry.space_group_name_H-M   'P 1'
#
loop_
_entity.id
_entity.type
_entity.pdbx_description
1 polymer ?
#
loop_
_entity_poly.entity_id
_entity_poly.type
_entity_poly.pdbx_seq_one_letter_code
_entity_poly.pdbx_strand_id
1 'polypeptide(L)'
;MKLNNIRIKDVISVIKYRPTIAEWTAFNRRHHIIGIKISGSALHIMDKKSFVMSEGCVYFLNQKDDYRVTTYEFGESLSIHFTTDEEIETESFCLPIANVYEAISLLNKAGAFKAAGNELKLFSIAYDFCDILEAVRTKQYFHQDPRLIEAKKHIDLNFTKEDCLKVAAEQSKLGERRFRDLYKQSFGITPSKYITVKKIEQAKDLLSAGGISITEISELCGFSDVYYFSKTFKQICGMPPSAWK
;
A
#
# COMPACT_ATOMS: atom_id res chain seq x y z
N MET A 1 0.85 -17.79 12.18
CA MET A 1 2.30 -18.18 12.19
C MET A 1 3.12 -16.95 11.78
N LYS A 2 4.29 -16.72 12.38
CA LYS A 2 5.19 -15.61 12.03
C LYS A 2 5.86 -15.87 10.69
N LEU A 3 6.21 -14.83 9.94
CA LEU A 3 6.83 -14.98 8.61
C LEU A 3 8.20 -15.70 8.65
N ASN A 4 8.95 -15.57 9.72
CA ASN A 4 10.23 -16.26 9.87
C ASN A 4 10.14 -17.74 10.30
N ASN A 5 8.93 -18.25 10.54
CA ASN A 5 8.67 -19.65 10.89
C ASN A 5 7.90 -20.39 9.78
N ILE A 6 7.73 -19.76 8.61
CA ILE A 6 7.06 -20.39 7.47
C ILE A 6 7.97 -21.43 6.82
N ARG A 7 7.37 -22.42 6.15
CA ARG A 7 8.08 -23.37 5.30
C ARG A 7 7.78 -23.05 3.84
N ILE A 8 8.74 -22.41 3.17
CA ILE A 8 8.63 -22.11 1.73
C ILE A 8 8.73 -23.43 0.98
N LYS A 9 7.71 -23.74 0.19
CA LYS A 9 7.64 -24.94 -0.65
C LYS A 9 8.36 -24.71 -1.98
N ASP A 10 8.05 -23.59 -2.64
CA ASP A 10 8.62 -23.22 -3.92
C ASP A 10 8.73 -21.71 -4.07
N VAL A 11 9.77 -21.25 -4.74
CA VAL A 11 9.92 -19.88 -5.21
C VAL A 11 9.58 -19.82 -6.69
N ILE A 12 8.35 -19.43 -7.00
CA ILE A 12 7.79 -19.42 -8.33
C ILE A 12 8.55 -18.46 -9.25
N SER A 13 8.71 -17.21 -8.80
CA SER A 13 9.33 -16.15 -9.61
C SER A 13 9.94 -15.05 -8.75
N VAL A 14 10.89 -14.35 -9.33
CA VAL A 14 11.40 -13.05 -8.85
C VAL A 14 11.13 -12.04 -9.95
N ILE A 15 10.33 -11.01 -9.63
CA ILE A 15 9.78 -10.10 -10.62
C ILE A 15 10.16 -8.66 -10.27
N LYS A 16 10.75 -7.97 -11.24
CA LYS A 16 10.81 -6.50 -11.27
C LYS A 16 9.61 -6.03 -12.08
N TYR A 17 8.67 -5.39 -11.42
CA TYR A 17 7.38 -5.00 -12.00
C TYR A 17 7.22 -3.48 -12.00
N ARG A 18 6.79 -2.95 -13.14
CA ARG A 18 6.34 -1.57 -13.32
C ARG A 18 4.94 -1.60 -13.93
N PRO A 19 3.91 -1.15 -13.22
CA PRO A 19 2.56 -1.13 -13.77
C PRO A 19 2.48 -0.19 -14.97
N THR A 20 1.69 -0.59 -15.96
CA THR A 20 1.38 0.20 -17.16
C THR A 20 -0.04 0.73 -17.16
N ILE A 21 -0.86 0.25 -16.23
CA ILE A 21 -2.26 0.64 -16.04
C ILE A 21 -2.46 1.15 -14.62
N ALA A 22 -3.35 2.13 -14.48
CA ALA A 22 -3.61 2.79 -13.19
C ALA A 22 -4.35 1.89 -12.21
N GLU A 23 -5.22 1.00 -12.71
CA GLU A 23 -6.05 0.12 -11.89
C GLU A 23 -6.01 -1.32 -12.37
N TRP A 24 -5.95 -2.22 -11.39
CA TRP A 24 -6.05 -3.65 -11.64
C TRP A 24 -6.46 -4.37 -10.36
N THR A 25 -6.88 -5.62 -10.53
CA THR A 25 -7.34 -6.48 -9.44
C THR A 25 -6.54 -7.78 -9.42
N ALA A 26 -6.35 -8.31 -8.22
CA ALA A 26 -5.74 -9.61 -8.01
C ALA A 26 -6.71 -10.51 -7.23
N PHE A 27 -7.19 -11.56 -7.88
CA PHE A 27 -8.12 -12.53 -7.31
C PHE A 27 -7.57 -13.95 -7.34
N ASN A 28 -7.94 -14.76 -6.35
CA ASN A 28 -7.64 -16.19 -6.29
C ASN A 28 -6.16 -16.51 -6.55
N ARG A 29 -5.25 -15.70 -5.99
CA ARG A 29 -3.82 -15.96 -6.10
C ARG A 29 -3.47 -17.26 -5.39
N ARG A 30 -2.60 -18.05 -6.02
CA ARG A 30 -2.11 -19.32 -5.46
C ARG A 30 -0.72 -19.22 -4.86
N HIS A 31 -0.27 -17.99 -4.57
CA HIS A 31 1.06 -17.71 -4.05
C HIS A 31 1.06 -16.45 -3.18
N HIS A 32 1.99 -16.41 -2.27
CA HIS A 32 2.32 -15.22 -1.47
C HIS A 32 3.32 -14.35 -2.22
N ILE A 33 3.36 -13.07 -1.87
CA ILE A 33 4.31 -12.11 -2.43
C ILE A 33 5.01 -11.38 -1.29
N ILE A 34 6.34 -11.34 -1.33
CA ILE A 34 7.18 -10.46 -0.51
C ILE A 34 7.96 -9.53 -1.43
N GLY A 35 8.18 -8.31 -1.02
CA GLY A 35 8.89 -7.37 -1.88
C GLY A 35 9.10 -5.99 -1.29
N ILE A 36 9.65 -5.12 -2.15
CA ILE A 36 9.88 -3.71 -1.87
C ILE A 36 9.31 -2.84 -2.98
N LYS A 37 8.73 -1.71 -2.62
CA LYS A 37 8.36 -0.63 -3.53
C LYS A 37 9.57 0.26 -3.74
N ILE A 38 10.18 0.23 -4.93
CA ILE A 38 11.40 0.98 -5.27
C ILE A 38 11.09 2.43 -5.55
N SER A 39 9.97 2.70 -6.25
CA SER A 39 9.53 4.06 -6.58
C SER A 39 8.03 4.09 -6.84
N GLY A 40 7.44 5.29 -6.78
CA GLY A 40 6.02 5.50 -6.99
C GLY A 40 5.14 5.09 -5.83
N SER A 41 3.82 5.12 -6.03
CA SER A 41 2.85 4.78 -4.98
C SER A 41 1.55 4.21 -5.53
N ALA A 42 0.95 3.28 -4.77
CA ALA A 42 -0.32 2.65 -5.10
C ALA A 42 -1.13 2.32 -3.84
N LEU A 43 -2.44 2.50 -3.89
CA LEU A 43 -3.36 2.04 -2.86
C LEU A 43 -3.76 0.58 -3.15
N HIS A 44 -3.64 -0.26 -2.15
CA HIS A 44 -4.16 -1.62 -2.14
C HIS A 44 -5.40 -1.66 -1.25
N ILE A 45 -6.54 -2.03 -1.81
CA ILE A 45 -7.82 -2.13 -1.12
C ILE A 45 -8.21 -3.60 -1.04
N MET A 46 -8.40 -4.08 0.16
CA MET A 46 -8.89 -5.42 0.51
C MET A 46 -10.24 -5.30 1.21
N ASP A 47 -10.93 -6.41 1.41
CA ASP A 47 -12.25 -6.43 2.05
C ASP A 47 -12.31 -5.62 3.37
N LYS A 48 -11.35 -5.86 4.27
CA LYS A 48 -11.37 -5.29 5.64
C LYS A 48 -10.33 -4.19 5.89
N LYS A 49 -9.45 -3.93 4.94
CA LYS A 49 -8.32 -2.99 5.12
C LYS A 49 -7.81 -2.42 3.83
N SER A 50 -7.16 -1.30 3.94
CA SER A 50 -6.40 -0.73 2.84
C SER A 50 -5.07 -0.16 3.35
N PHE A 51 -4.07 -0.14 2.48
CA PHE A 51 -2.79 0.52 2.75
C PHE A 51 -2.19 1.09 1.47
N VAL A 52 -1.40 2.14 1.63
CA VAL A 52 -0.63 2.69 0.52
C VAL A 52 0.74 2.04 0.50
N MET A 53 1.05 1.41 -0.63
CA MET A 53 2.38 0.92 -0.93
C MET A 53 3.16 2.04 -1.60
N SER A 54 4.12 2.63 -0.89
CA SER A 54 4.91 3.77 -1.35
C SER A 54 6.40 3.44 -1.42
N GLU A 55 7.15 4.30 -2.07
CA GLU A 55 8.62 4.18 -2.16
C GLU A 55 9.26 3.93 -0.80
N GLY A 56 10.20 2.99 -0.74
CA GLY A 56 10.92 2.60 0.48
C GLY A 56 10.14 1.72 1.43
N CYS A 57 8.97 1.21 1.02
CA CYS A 57 8.18 0.27 1.84
C CYS A 57 8.42 -1.17 1.40
N VAL A 58 8.64 -2.05 2.37
CA VAL A 58 8.60 -3.51 2.18
C VAL A 58 7.18 -4.01 2.43
N TYR A 59 6.80 -5.10 1.76
CA TYR A 59 5.44 -5.63 1.86
C TYR A 59 5.39 -7.15 1.85
N PHE A 60 4.35 -7.66 2.48
CA PHE A 60 3.87 -9.03 2.37
C PHE A 60 2.43 -9.00 1.88
N LEU A 61 2.12 -9.77 0.84
CA LEU A 61 0.77 -9.97 0.34
C LEU A 61 0.41 -11.45 0.47
N ASN A 62 -0.51 -11.74 1.38
CA ASN A 62 -1.00 -13.11 1.59
C ASN A 62 -1.83 -13.56 0.38
N GLN A 63 -1.66 -14.82 -0.02
CA GLN A 63 -2.43 -15.41 -1.14
C GLN A 63 -3.96 -15.41 -0.91
N LYS A 64 -4.41 -15.39 0.36
CA LYS A 64 -5.83 -15.34 0.73
C LYS A 64 -6.47 -13.98 0.47
N ASP A 65 -5.67 -12.92 0.44
CA ASP A 65 -6.18 -11.57 0.33
C ASP A 65 -6.36 -11.20 -1.14
N ASP A 66 -7.60 -11.14 -1.60
CA ASP A 66 -7.94 -10.48 -2.86
C ASP A 66 -7.85 -8.97 -2.68
N TYR A 67 -7.37 -8.26 -3.71
CA TYR A 67 -7.23 -6.82 -3.62
C TYR A 67 -7.39 -6.10 -4.95
N ARG A 68 -7.89 -4.87 -4.88
CA ARG A 68 -7.87 -3.88 -5.95
C ARG A 68 -6.69 -2.93 -5.72
N VAL A 69 -6.00 -2.59 -6.79
CA VAL A 69 -4.88 -1.65 -6.77
C VAL A 69 -5.22 -0.42 -7.59
N THR A 70 -4.99 0.74 -6.99
CA THR A 70 -5.01 2.02 -7.69
C THR A 70 -3.63 2.65 -7.62
N THR A 71 -3.00 2.82 -8.78
CA THR A 71 -1.67 3.41 -8.91
C THR A 71 -1.78 4.92 -8.98
N TYR A 72 -1.18 5.64 -8.03
CA TYR A 72 -1.14 7.11 -8.01
C TYR A 72 0.09 7.70 -8.68
N GLU A 73 1.20 7.00 -8.49
CA GLU A 73 2.49 7.34 -9.09
C GLU A 73 3.08 6.08 -9.66
N PHE A 74 3.23 6.04 -10.98
CA PHE A 74 3.86 4.90 -11.64
C PHE A 74 5.29 4.75 -11.19
N GLY A 75 5.68 3.52 -10.87
CA GLY A 75 7.00 3.24 -10.38
C GLY A 75 7.25 1.74 -10.27
N GLU A 76 8.41 1.38 -9.79
CA GLU A 76 8.90 0.00 -9.79
C GLU A 76 8.70 -0.69 -8.45
N SER A 77 8.44 -1.98 -8.51
CA SER A 77 8.50 -2.92 -7.37
C SER A 77 9.39 -4.09 -7.72
N LEU A 78 10.05 -4.65 -6.73
CA LEU A 78 10.82 -5.88 -6.84
C LEU A 78 10.28 -6.88 -5.83
N SER A 79 9.97 -8.11 -6.26
CA SER A 79 9.26 -9.08 -5.43
C SER A 79 9.69 -10.51 -5.70
N ILE A 80 9.53 -11.35 -4.67
CA ILE A 80 9.58 -12.81 -4.72
C ILE A 80 8.17 -13.34 -4.57
N HIS A 81 7.76 -14.24 -5.45
CA HIS A 81 6.50 -14.95 -5.42
C HIS A 81 6.78 -16.40 -4.98
N PHE A 82 6.10 -16.87 -3.94
CA PHE A 82 6.37 -18.17 -3.35
C PHE A 82 5.11 -18.87 -2.84
N THR A 83 5.19 -20.19 -2.69
CA THR A 83 4.17 -21.01 -2.05
C THR A 83 4.68 -21.58 -0.73
N THR A 84 3.75 -22.01 0.12
CA THR A 84 4.03 -22.67 1.38
C THR A 84 3.22 -23.97 1.48
N ASP A 85 3.70 -24.92 2.26
CA ASP A 85 2.94 -26.15 2.54
C ASP A 85 1.80 -25.88 3.55
N GLU A 86 2.01 -24.92 4.44
CA GLU A 86 1.07 -24.54 5.47
C GLU A 86 0.47 -23.15 5.19
N GLU A 87 -0.69 -22.92 5.77
CA GLU A 87 -1.40 -21.65 5.65
C GLU A 87 -0.72 -20.57 6.49
N ILE A 88 -0.44 -19.40 5.90
CA ILE A 88 0.08 -18.25 6.62
C ILE A 88 -1.09 -17.44 7.19
N GLU A 89 -1.12 -17.30 8.52
CA GLU A 89 -2.13 -16.49 9.22
C GLU A 89 -1.82 -14.98 9.17
N THR A 90 -0.54 -14.63 8.98
CA THR A 90 -0.14 -13.22 8.89
C THR A 90 -0.88 -12.55 7.75
N GLU A 91 -1.62 -11.51 8.06
CA GLU A 91 -2.32 -10.69 7.07
C GLU A 91 -1.34 -9.90 6.20
N SER A 92 -1.78 -9.54 4.99
CA SER A 92 -1.03 -8.62 4.11
C SER A 92 -0.73 -7.29 4.81
N PHE A 93 0.46 -6.76 4.60
CA PHE A 93 0.88 -5.47 5.12
C PHE A 93 1.91 -4.79 4.21
N CYS A 94 2.07 -3.49 4.40
CA CYS A 94 3.12 -2.69 3.78
C CYS A 94 3.67 -1.72 4.83
N LEU A 95 4.99 -1.70 5.01
CA LEU A 95 5.65 -0.96 6.08
C LEU A 95 6.94 -0.29 5.56
N PRO A 96 7.23 0.95 5.97
CA PRO A 96 8.50 1.59 5.61
C PRO A 96 9.69 0.88 6.25
N ILE A 97 10.81 0.81 5.51
CA ILE A 97 12.06 0.25 5.98
C ILE A 97 13.16 1.31 6.03
N ALA A 98 14.02 1.25 7.04
CA ALA A 98 15.13 2.19 7.19
C ALA A 98 16.24 1.93 6.16
N ASN A 99 16.57 0.67 5.88
CA ASN A 99 17.62 0.28 4.95
C ASN A 99 17.04 -0.28 3.64
N VAL A 100 16.62 0.64 2.77
CA VAL A 100 16.05 0.34 1.45
C VAL A 100 17.06 -0.39 0.55
N TYR A 101 18.34 0.00 0.61
CA TYR A 101 19.41 -0.58 -0.22
C TYR A 101 19.64 -2.06 0.08
N GLU A 102 19.58 -2.46 1.34
CA GLU A 102 19.74 -3.86 1.74
C GLU A 102 18.62 -4.72 1.16
N ALA A 103 17.37 -4.29 1.30
CA ALA A 103 16.22 -4.99 0.76
C ALA A 103 16.28 -5.12 -0.77
N ILE A 104 16.63 -4.04 -1.49
CA ILE A 104 16.81 -4.06 -2.95
C ILE A 104 17.95 -5.00 -3.34
N SER A 105 19.09 -4.95 -2.63
CA SER A 105 20.26 -5.79 -2.91
C SER A 105 19.93 -7.27 -2.78
N LEU A 106 19.23 -7.66 -1.71
CA LEU A 106 18.78 -9.04 -1.50
C LEU A 106 17.87 -9.53 -2.63
N LEU A 107 16.86 -8.75 -3.00
CA LEU A 107 15.92 -9.15 -4.05
C LEU A 107 16.57 -9.19 -5.44
N ASN A 108 17.54 -8.31 -5.73
CA ASN A 108 18.33 -8.40 -6.97
C ASN A 108 19.19 -9.67 -7.01
N LYS A 109 19.81 -10.07 -5.88
CA LYS A 109 20.51 -11.35 -5.78
C LYS A 109 19.58 -12.53 -5.97
N ALA A 110 18.36 -12.47 -5.40
CA ALA A 110 17.34 -13.48 -5.64
C ALA A 110 17.03 -13.65 -7.14
N GLY A 111 16.88 -12.55 -7.88
CA GLY A 111 16.69 -12.56 -9.34
C GLY A 111 17.85 -13.23 -10.08
N ALA A 112 19.07 -12.91 -9.72
CA ALA A 112 20.28 -13.53 -10.30
C ALA A 112 20.34 -15.04 -10.01
N PHE A 113 20.04 -15.47 -8.77
CA PHE A 113 20.04 -16.89 -8.42
C PHE A 113 18.90 -17.65 -9.07
N LYS A 114 17.71 -17.05 -9.23
CA LYS A 114 16.60 -17.64 -9.97
C LYS A 114 17.00 -17.89 -11.43
N ALA A 115 17.61 -16.89 -12.07
CA ALA A 115 18.09 -17.00 -13.46
C ALA A 115 19.20 -18.04 -13.63
N ALA A 116 20.05 -18.22 -12.62
CA ALA A 116 21.13 -19.21 -12.60
C ALA A 116 20.68 -20.63 -12.18
N GLY A 117 19.39 -20.84 -11.83
CA GLY A 117 18.89 -22.12 -11.30
C GLY A 117 19.46 -22.51 -9.94
N ASN A 118 20.00 -21.54 -9.16
CA ASN A 118 20.58 -21.81 -7.85
C ASN A 118 19.49 -21.71 -6.77
N GLU A 119 18.71 -22.78 -6.63
CA GLU A 119 17.57 -22.82 -5.71
C GLU A 119 17.96 -22.67 -4.25
N LEU A 120 19.05 -23.31 -3.80
CA LEU A 120 19.48 -23.21 -2.39
C LEU A 120 19.75 -21.76 -1.96
N LYS A 121 20.47 -20.99 -2.77
CA LYS A 121 20.73 -19.58 -2.50
C LYS A 121 19.47 -18.72 -2.65
N LEU A 122 18.60 -19.06 -3.58
CA LEU A 122 17.33 -18.37 -3.77
C LEU A 122 16.41 -18.53 -2.54
N PHE A 123 16.29 -19.75 -2.02
CA PHE A 123 15.52 -20.02 -0.80
C PHE A 123 16.13 -19.31 0.43
N SER A 124 17.46 -19.35 0.58
CA SER A 124 18.15 -18.62 1.65
C SER A 124 17.76 -17.13 1.63
N ILE A 125 17.81 -16.49 0.48
CA ILE A 125 17.43 -15.06 0.35
C ILE A 125 15.95 -14.84 0.64
N ALA A 126 15.07 -15.73 0.22
CA ALA A 126 13.64 -15.60 0.52
C ALA A 126 13.38 -15.65 2.04
N TYR A 127 14.08 -16.52 2.77
CA TYR A 127 14.02 -16.54 4.24
C TYR A 127 14.65 -15.31 4.89
N ASP A 128 15.82 -14.85 4.42
CA ASP A 128 16.46 -13.61 4.91
C ASP A 128 15.50 -12.41 4.74
N PHE A 129 14.76 -12.37 3.62
CA PHE A 129 13.78 -11.30 3.39
C PHE A 129 12.54 -11.44 4.30
N CYS A 130 12.10 -12.66 4.59
CA CYS A 130 11.04 -12.90 5.57
C CYS A 130 11.47 -12.45 6.98
N ASP A 131 12.72 -12.63 7.36
CA ASP A 131 13.27 -12.14 8.64
C ASP A 131 13.27 -10.61 8.69
N ILE A 132 13.66 -9.94 7.61
CA ILE A 132 13.57 -8.47 7.49
C ILE A 132 12.11 -8.01 7.68
N LEU A 133 11.16 -8.63 6.98
CA LEU A 133 9.74 -8.30 7.10
C LEU A 133 9.21 -8.48 8.52
N GLU A 134 9.55 -9.59 9.17
CA GLU A 134 9.13 -9.85 10.53
C GLU A 134 9.76 -8.87 11.53
N ALA A 135 11.04 -8.53 11.37
CA ALA A 135 11.73 -7.54 12.20
C ALA A 135 11.09 -6.14 12.06
N VAL A 136 10.78 -5.70 10.82
CA VAL A 136 10.11 -4.43 10.56
C VAL A 136 8.69 -4.45 11.16
N ARG A 137 7.94 -5.51 10.94
CA ARG A 137 6.58 -5.69 11.47
C ARG A 137 6.56 -5.65 13.00
N THR A 138 7.45 -6.40 13.64
CA THR A 138 7.55 -6.48 15.09
C THR A 138 7.96 -5.12 15.67
N LYS A 139 8.98 -4.47 15.10
CA LYS A 139 9.43 -3.15 15.54
C LYS A 139 8.32 -2.11 15.43
N GLN A 140 7.57 -2.09 14.33
CA GLN A 140 6.44 -1.16 14.16
C GLN A 140 5.29 -1.50 15.11
N TYR A 141 4.96 -2.77 15.31
CA TYR A 141 3.90 -3.16 16.26
C TYR A 141 4.18 -2.66 17.68
N PHE A 142 5.44 -2.71 18.12
CA PHE A 142 5.84 -2.21 19.45
C PHE A 142 6.04 -0.68 19.51
N HIS A 143 6.22 -0.01 18.37
CA HIS A 143 6.52 1.43 18.30
C HIS A 143 5.46 2.25 17.57
N GLN A 144 4.34 1.63 17.15
CA GLN A 144 3.24 2.42 16.60
C GLN A 144 2.66 3.30 17.72
N ASP A 145 2.78 4.60 17.51
CA ASP A 145 2.22 5.58 18.41
C ASP A 145 0.67 5.45 18.39
N PRO A 146 0.03 5.05 19.52
CA PRO A 146 -1.43 4.85 19.55
C PRO A 146 -2.20 6.08 19.08
N ARG A 147 -1.63 7.28 19.26
CA ARG A 147 -2.23 8.53 18.81
C ARG A 147 -2.34 8.60 17.29
N LEU A 148 -1.36 8.05 16.57
CA LEU A 148 -1.39 8.01 15.10
C LEU A 148 -2.38 6.97 14.58
N ILE A 149 -2.58 5.87 15.31
CA ILE A 149 -3.59 4.85 14.99
C ILE A 149 -4.98 5.47 15.11
N GLU A 150 -5.26 6.17 16.22
CA GLU A 150 -6.55 6.83 16.43
C GLU A 150 -6.76 7.97 15.42
N ALA A 151 -5.74 8.78 15.13
CA ALA A 151 -5.81 9.79 14.08
C ALA A 151 -6.11 9.20 12.71
N LYS A 152 -5.52 8.05 12.37
CA LYS A 152 -5.82 7.34 11.11
C LYS A 152 -7.25 6.84 11.07
N LYS A 153 -7.77 6.25 12.15
CA LYS A 153 -9.18 5.84 12.26
C LYS A 153 -10.12 7.04 12.10
N HIS A 154 -9.79 8.18 12.72
CA HIS A 154 -10.56 9.40 12.56
C HIS A 154 -10.60 9.82 11.08
N ILE A 155 -9.47 9.81 10.38
CA ILE A 155 -9.40 10.11 8.95
C ILE A 155 -10.26 9.12 8.14
N ASP A 156 -10.15 7.83 8.39
CA ASP A 156 -10.90 6.79 7.68
C ASP A 156 -12.43 6.99 7.78
N LEU A 157 -12.91 7.55 8.89
CA LEU A 157 -14.33 7.80 9.12
C LEU A 157 -14.81 9.20 8.69
N ASN A 158 -13.90 10.17 8.55
CA ASN A 158 -14.26 11.58 8.39
C ASN A 158 -13.56 12.27 7.21
N PHE A 159 -12.92 11.55 6.30
CA PHE A 159 -12.08 12.12 5.23
C PHE A 159 -12.79 13.12 4.29
N THR A 160 -14.13 13.10 4.22
CA THR A 160 -14.92 14.05 3.43
C THR A 160 -15.09 15.40 4.13
N LYS A 161 -14.90 15.48 5.46
CA LYS A 161 -15.05 16.72 6.21
C LYS A 161 -13.86 17.66 5.99
N GLU A 162 -14.14 18.95 5.89
CA GLU A 162 -13.14 19.99 5.62
C GLU A 162 -12.07 20.06 6.73
N ASP A 163 -12.48 19.93 7.98
CA ASP A 163 -11.61 19.99 9.16
C ASP A 163 -10.97 18.67 9.57
N CYS A 164 -11.20 17.59 8.79
CA CYS A 164 -10.74 16.23 9.11
C CYS A 164 -9.26 16.17 9.50
N LEU A 165 -8.39 16.81 8.72
CA LEU A 165 -6.95 16.82 8.98
C LEU A 165 -6.59 17.54 10.26
N LYS A 166 -7.23 18.69 10.50
CA LYS A 166 -7.03 19.51 11.69
C LYS A 166 -7.43 18.75 12.94
N VAL A 167 -8.63 18.18 12.95
CA VAL A 167 -9.14 17.39 14.07
C VAL A 167 -8.27 16.16 14.35
N ALA A 168 -7.82 15.45 13.30
CA ALA A 168 -6.90 14.32 13.45
C ALA A 168 -5.57 14.73 14.11
N ALA A 169 -5.01 15.87 13.72
CA ALA A 169 -3.79 16.42 14.32
C ALA A 169 -4.01 16.81 15.78
N GLU A 170 -5.09 17.53 16.09
CA GLU A 170 -5.45 17.95 17.46
C GLU A 170 -5.66 16.74 18.38
N GLN A 171 -6.40 15.73 17.95
CA GLN A 171 -6.62 14.49 18.71
C GLN A 171 -5.33 13.74 19.00
N SER A 172 -4.36 13.80 18.09
CA SER A 172 -3.04 13.20 18.30
C SER A 172 -2.21 13.90 19.38
N LYS A 173 -2.60 15.12 19.81
CA LYS A 173 -1.82 15.99 20.72
C LYS A 173 -0.39 16.26 20.23
N LEU A 174 -0.18 16.21 18.93
CA LEU A 174 1.08 16.53 18.25
C LEU A 174 0.91 17.86 17.51
N GLY A 175 1.97 18.66 17.47
CA GLY A 175 1.98 19.83 16.57
C GLY A 175 1.89 19.36 15.10
N GLU A 176 1.23 20.13 14.22
CA GLU A 176 0.91 19.76 12.84
C GLU A 176 2.12 19.21 12.04
N ARG A 177 3.27 19.87 12.16
CA ARG A 177 4.51 19.43 11.48
C ARG A 177 4.91 18.03 11.96
N ARG A 178 4.99 17.84 13.29
CA ARG A 178 5.38 16.56 13.89
C ARG A 178 4.36 15.47 13.58
N PHE A 179 3.06 15.80 13.62
CA PHE A 179 2.00 14.86 13.21
C PHE A 179 2.20 14.39 11.77
N ARG A 180 2.43 15.31 10.83
CA ARG A 180 2.66 14.98 9.42
C ARG A 180 3.87 14.08 9.22
N ASP A 181 4.99 14.42 9.87
CA ASP A 181 6.25 13.68 9.73
C ASP A 181 6.11 12.26 10.32
N LEU A 182 5.57 12.14 11.53
CA LEU A 182 5.35 10.84 12.17
C LEU A 182 4.29 10.00 11.45
N TYR A 183 3.22 10.61 10.95
CA TYR A 183 2.20 9.92 10.16
C TYR A 183 2.83 9.34 8.88
N LYS A 184 3.62 10.15 8.15
CA LYS A 184 4.34 9.68 6.97
C LYS A 184 5.33 8.55 7.31
N GLN A 185 6.07 8.69 8.41
CA GLN A 185 6.99 7.65 8.88
C GLN A 185 6.26 6.34 9.23
N SER A 186 5.07 6.42 9.85
CA SER A 186 4.31 5.25 10.29
C SER A 186 3.51 4.59 9.17
N PHE A 187 2.99 5.37 8.22
CA PHE A 187 2.06 4.87 7.20
C PHE A 187 2.58 5.03 5.75
N GLY A 188 3.79 5.54 5.57
CA GLY A 188 4.43 5.70 4.25
C GLY A 188 3.85 6.84 3.39
N ILE A 189 2.82 7.55 3.87
CA ILE A 189 2.10 8.59 3.13
C ILE A 189 1.76 9.75 4.06
N THR A 190 1.76 10.99 3.55
CA THR A 190 1.30 12.13 4.37
C THR A 190 -0.21 12.06 4.60
N PRO A 191 -0.71 12.55 5.76
CA PRO A 191 -2.14 12.50 6.06
C PRO A 191 -3.01 13.24 5.02
N SER A 192 -2.55 14.38 4.50
CA SER A 192 -3.27 15.11 3.44
C SER A 192 -3.39 14.30 2.16
N LYS A 193 -2.29 13.65 1.72
CA LYS A 193 -2.31 12.78 0.52
C LYS A 193 -3.21 11.57 0.75
N TYR A 194 -3.20 10.99 1.96
CA TYR A 194 -4.08 9.89 2.32
C TYR A 194 -5.56 10.28 2.26
N ILE A 195 -5.95 11.46 2.80
CA ILE A 195 -7.32 12.00 2.68
C ILE A 195 -7.71 12.16 1.22
N THR A 196 -6.86 12.77 0.40
CA THR A 196 -7.13 12.96 -1.04
C THR A 196 -7.37 11.61 -1.73
N VAL A 197 -6.57 10.61 -1.43
CA VAL A 197 -6.70 9.25 -1.95
C VAL A 197 -8.06 8.66 -1.60
N LYS A 198 -8.48 8.74 -0.33
CA LYS A 198 -9.78 8.25 0.13
C LYS A 198 -10.95 8.94 -0.56
N LYS A 199 -10.86 10.27 -0.74
CA LYS A 199 -11.88 11.06 -1.47
C LYS A 199 -12.03 10.59 -2.93
N ILE A 200 -10.92 10.33 -3.61
CA ILE A 200 -10.93 9.86 -5.00
C ILE A 200 -11.47 8.42 -5.11
N GLU A 201 -11.16 7.53 -4.16
CA GLU A 201 -11.75 6.19 -4.13
C GLU A 201 -13.27 6.24 -3.98
N GLN A 202 -13.78 7.05 -3.05
CA GLN A 202 -15.23 7.27 -2.92
C GLN A 202 -15.84 7.83 -4.21
N ALA A 203 -15.16 8.78 -4.86
CA ALA A 203 -15.64 9.35 -6.13
C ALA A 203 -15.75 8.29 -7.24
N LYS A 204 -14.82 7.35 -7.31
CA LYS A 204 -14.91 6.23 -8.28
C LYS A 204 -16.12 5.35 -8.03
N ASP A 205 -16.38 5.00 -6.78
CA ASP A 205 -17.53 4.19 -6.41
C ASP A 205 -18.84 4.90 -6.80
N LEU A 206 -18.96 6.21 -6.52
CA LEU A 206 -20.11 7.03 -6.90
C LEU A 206 -20.26 7.19 -8.43
N LEU A 207 -19.17 7.41 -9.16
CA LEU A 207 -19.17 7.49 -10.62
C LEU A 207 -19.62 6.16 -11.26
N SER A 208 -19.14 5.03 -10.73
CA SER A 208 -19.51 3.71 -11.22
C SER A 208 -20.97 3.35 -10.91
N ALA A 209 -21.52 3.84 -9.78
CA ALA A 209 -22.93 3.68 -9.45
C ALA A 209 -23.84 4.52 -10.36
N GLY A 210 -23.36 5.64 -10.87
CA GLY A 210 -24.11 6.55 -11.74
C GLY A 210 -25.23 7.29 -11.03
N GLY A 211 -26.01 8.04 -11.80
CA GLY A 211 -27.25 8.67 -11.30
C GLY A 211 -27.08 10.06 -10.66
N ILE A 212 -25.86 10.52 -10.43
CA ILE A 212 -25.58 11.86 -9.88
C ILE A 212 -24.53 12.59 -10.71
N SER A 213 -24.55 13.91 -10.68
CA SER A 213 -23.64 14.74 -11.47
C SER A 213 -22.22 14.76 -10.90
N ILE A 214 -21.23 15.11 -11.75
CA ILE A 214 -19.84 15.27 -11.34
C ILE A 214 -19.69 16.32 -10.22
N THR A 215 -20.50 17.39 -10.27
CA THR A 215 -20.51 18.44 -9.25
C THR A 215 -20.98 17.86 -7.89
N GLU A 216 -22.10 17.16 -7.87
CA GLU A 216 -22.59 16.51 -6.67
C GLU A 216 -21.60 15.47 -6.12
N ILE A 217 -20.95 14.67 -6.98
CA ILE A 217 -19.91 13.73 -6.56
C ILE A 217 -18.73 14.49 -5.91
N SER A 218 -18.30 15.60 -6.50
CA SER A 218 -17.24 16.44 -5.93
C SER A 218 -17.58 16.88 -4.50
N GLU A 219 -18.80 17.37 -4.28
CA GLU A 219 -19.32 17.84 -2.99
C GLU A 219 -19.42 16.68 -1.99
N LEU A 220 -20.03 15.55 -2.37
CA LEU A 220 -20.16 14.35 -1.53
C LEU A 220 -18.79 13.79 -1.09
N CYS A 221 -17.77 13.94 -1.93
CA CYS A 221 -16.40 13.57 -1.61
C CYS A 221 -15.65 14.65 -0.80
N GLY A 222 -16.29 15.77 -0.48
CA GLY A 222 -15.71 16.84 0.34
C GLY A 222 -14.65 17.68 -0.40
N PHE A 223 -14.77 17.84 -1.72
CA PHE A 223 -13.99 18.83 -2.45
C PHE A 223 -14.76 20.16 -2.49
N SER A 224 -14.08 21.25 -2.20
CA SER A 224 -14.65 22.60 -2.23
C SER A 224 -14.79 23.18 -3.64
N ASP A 225 -14.14 22.55 -4.63
CA ASP A 225 -14.10 23.02 -6.00
C ASP A 225 -14.09 21.84 -7.00
N VAL A 226 -15.04 21.83 -7.93
CA VAL A 226 -15.20 20.75 -8.92
C VAL A 226 -14.08 20.73 -9.96
N TYR A 227 -13.45 21.86 -10.24
CA TYR A 227 -12.30 21.91 -11.14
C TYR A 227 -11.08 21.28 -10.51
N TYR A 228 -10.81 21.63 -9.22
CA TYR A 228 -9.75 21.01 -8.45
C TYR A 228 -9.99 19.51 -8.28
N PHE A 229 -11.23 19.08 -8.02
CA PHE A 229 -11.64 17.67 -8.02
C PHE A 229 -11.28 16.99 -9.33
N SER A 230 -11.74 17.53 -10.46
CA SER A 230 -11.53 16.94 -11.80
C SER A 230 -10.06 16.82 -12.16
N LYS A 231 -9.26 17.84 -11.81
CA LYS A 231 -7.81 17.85 -12.00
C LYS A 231 -7.13 16.78 -11.16
N THR A 232 -7.50 16.68 -9.88
CA THR A 232 -6.94 15.70 -8.93
C THR A 232 -7.34 14.28 -9.33
N PHE A 233 -8.60 14.08 -9.70
CA PHE A 233 -9.09 12.80 -10.20
C PHE A 233 -8.31 12.35 -11.44
N LYS A 234 -8.16 13.24 -12.45
CA LYS A 234 -7.38 12.94 -13.65
C LYS A 234 -5.91 12.64 -13.34
N GLN A 235 -5.31 13.38 -12.41
CA GLN A 235 -3.93 13.15 -12.00
C GLN A 235 -3.74 11.75 -11.36
N ILE A 236 -4.71 11.31 -10.57
CA ILE A 236 -4.66 10.03 -9.85
C ILE A 236 -5.12 8.87 -10.75
N CYS A 237 -6.22 9.03 -11.49
CA CYS A 237 -6.84 7.95 -12.27
C CYS A 237 -6.37 7.90 -13.73
N GLY A 238 -5.59 8.88 -14.20
CA GLY A 238 -5.11 8.95 -15.58
C GLY A 238 -6.15 9.50 -16.57
N MET A 239 -7.44 9.54 -16.20
CA MET A 239 -8.55 10.05 -17.02
C MET A 239 -9.49 10.96 -16.21
N PRO A 240 -10.22 11.87 -16.84
CA PRO A 240 -11.15 12.75 -16.13
C PRO A 240 -12.36 11.98 -15.59
N PRO A 241 -13.06 12.51 -14.55
CA PRO A 241 -14.26 11.88 -13.98
C PRO A 241 -15.35 11.59 -15.01
N SER A 242 -15.50 12.47 -16.03
CA SER A 242 -16.49 12.31 -17.10
C SER A 242 -16.25 11.10 -18.02
N ALA A 243 -15.02 10.58 -18.05
CA ALA A 243 -14.64 9.39 -18.82
C ALA A 243 -14.62 8.10 -17.99
N TRP A 244 -14.83 8.22 -16.68
CA TRP A 244 -14.89 7.08 -15.76
C TRP A 244 -16.25 6.38 -15.88
N LYS A 245 -16.23 5.03 -16.04
CA LYS A 245 -17.44 4.20 -16.18
C LYS A 245 -17.38 3.02 -15.21
#